data_b25dc79d29e6578500f092fa8cb23b68
#
_entry.id   b25dc79d29e6578500f092fa8cb23b68
#
_cell.length_a   1.000
_cell.length_b   1.000
_cell.length_c   1.000
_cell.angle_alpha   90.00
_cell.angle_beta   90.00
_cell.angle_gamma   90.00
#
_symmetry.space_group_name_H-M   'P 1'
#
loop_
_entity.id
_entity.type
_entity.pdbx_description
1 polymer ?
#
loop_
_entity_poly.entity_id
_entity_poly.type
_entity_poly.pdbx_seq_one_letter_code
_entity_poly.pdbx_strand_id
1 'polypeptide(L)'
;MTQLVVASTLFGAATAAAAADAGLLGEPSGERVLLVVNNAFAPELTPAADEIEGSAPVLARFDRVVHLTDLIAPIHPADWNPGPRERPMLERLLRGHWGLGDGQIDIVAESVWVNPAQTLARIFHTGGITVYADGLMSYGPTRNELPLDIVQRLDGLLHLDLVPGLRPVLLSEYGVMPTVIPSESFRKVIEEIAAKTSPAAEENQPPAAVVVGQYLAALGLVTMHEEAEMHGRMISAAAKAGAKVVRFKPHPSAPPGFLAPVERAARDAGVTLEVVTEPLPVEVMLLSSDVTAIVGCFSTALVTARSIFGVRSISVETTRLLSRLTPYENSNRIPVTVIDALHREGSHFDTPETLQQLVDTVSYCMQPKSLADRRERAVAWLSSVEPQDRARYVANQRLTLLGLPGASKQNPVVKATIDTARTALRHPAMGWVDEQTRKSSLRKKVVKRIRG
;
A
#
# COMPACT_ATOMS: atom_id res chain seq x y z
N MET A 1 7.66 -24.37 -17.46
CA MET A 1 7.02 -23.05 -17.29
C MET A 1 7.40 -22.55 -15.90
N THR A 2 8.08 -21.44 -15.81
CA THR A 2 8.58 -20.90 -14.55
C THR A 2 7.63 -19.81 -14.05
N GLN A 3 7.32 -19.83 -12.76
CA GLN A 3 6.56 -18.76 -12.12
C GLN A 3 7.52 -17.85 -11.34
N LEU A 4 7.62 -16.60 -11.77
CA LEU A 4 8.47 -15.59 -11.14
C LEU A 4 7.63 -14.72 -10.21
N VAL A 5 7.78 -14.93 -8.91
CA VAL A 5 7.06 -14.18 -7.87
C VAL A 5 7.94 -13.02 -7.43
N VAL A 6 7.48 -11.79 -7.66
CA VAL A 6 8.23 -10.56 -7.37
C VAL A 6 7.76 -9.97 -6.06
N ALA A 7 8.64 -9.86 -5.07
CA ALA A 7 8.31 -9.27 -3.77
C ALA A 7 9.34 -8.21 -3.36
N SER A 8 8.85 -7.10 -2.81
CA SER A 8 9.68 -5.99 -2.34
C SER A 8 9.83 -5.91 -0.82
N THR A 9 9.00 -6.64 -0.09
CA THR A 9 8.96 -6.67 1.37
C THR A 9 8.70 -8.09 1.87
N LEU A 10 9.07 -8.38 3.11
CA LEU A 10 8.70 -9.65 3.73
C LEU A 10 7.17 -9.82 3.86
N PHE A 11 6.44 -8.72 4.06
CA PHE A 11 4.98 -8.73 4.10
C PHE A 11 4.38 -9.12 2.74
N GLY A 12 4.89 -8.56 1.63
CA GLY A 12 4.49 -8.93 0.27
C GLY A 12 4.84 -10.38 -0.06
N ALA A 13 6.05 -10.84 0.32
CA ALA A 13 6.46 -12.23 0.16
C ALA A 13 5.56 -13.19 0.98
N ALA A 14 5.19 -12.82 2.21
CA ALA A 14 4.27 -13.59 3.05
C ALA A 14 2.86 -13.64 2.45
N THR A 15 2.40 -12.56 1.82
CA THR A 15 1.12 -12.52 1.11
C THR A 15 1.13 -13.48 -0.10
N ALA A 16 2.21 -13.47 -0.88
CA ALA A 16 2.37 -14.39 -2.01
C ALA A 16 2.50 -15.86 -1.54
N ALA A 17 3.21 -16.10 -0.42
CA ALA A 17 3.30 -17.42 0.21
C ALA A 17 1.92 -17.93 0.67
N ALA A 18 1.11 -17.07 1.30
CA ALA A 18 -0.25 -17.40 1.68
C ALA A 18 -1.15 -17.73 0.47
N ALA A 19 -0.97 -17.01 -0.63
CA ALA A 19 -1.66 -17.32 -1.89
C ALA A 19 -1.23 -18.68 -2.47
N ALA A 20 0.05 -19.01 -2.36
CA ALA A 20 0.58 -20.32 -2.76
C ALA A 20 0.00 -21.45 -1.89
N ASP A 21 0.02 -21.29 -0.55
CA ASP A 21 -0.56 -22.25 0.40
C ASP A 21 -2.06 -22.49 0.15
N ALA A 22 -2.78 -21.45 -0.31
CA ALA A 22 -4.19 -21.54 -0.67
C ALA A 22 -4.44 -22.11 -2.08
N GLY A 23 -3.40 -22.51 -2.82
CA GLY A 23 -3.50 -23.02 -4.19
C GLY A 23 -3.87 -21.98 -5.25
N LEU A 24 -3.88 -20.68 -4.90
CA LEU A 24 -4.33 -19.60 -5.79
C LEU A 24 -3.30 -19.25 -6.88
N LEU A 25 -2.07 -19.66 -6.70
CA LEU A 25 -1.02 -19.50 -7.71
C LEU A 25 -0.93 -20.71 -8.66
N GLY A 26 -1.77 -21.73 -8.47
CA GLY A 26 -1.70 -22.97 -9.21
C GLY A 26 -0.40 -23.76 -8.96
N GLU A 27 -0.29 -24.92 -9.57
CA GLU A 27 0.95 -25.70 -9.57
C GLU A 27 1.78 -25.32 -10.80
N PRO A 28 2.98 -24.76 -10.64
CA PRO A 28 3.84 -24.47 -11.77
C PRO A 28 4.26 -25.80 -12.45
N SER A 29 4.24 -25.84 -13.76
CA SER A 29 4.79 -27.01 -14.51
C SER A 29 6.32 -27.07 -14.47
N GLY A 30 6.96 -26.16 -13.75
CA GLY A 30 8.38 -26.02 -13.47
C GLY A 30 8.59 -25.41 -12.10
N GLU A 31 9.52 -24.49 -12.00
CA GLU A 31 9.89 -23.85 -10.73
C GLU A 31 9.02 -22.64 -10.38
N ARG A 32 8.80 -22.42 -9.08
CA ARG A 32 8.33 -21.17 -8.49
C ARG A 32 9.52 -20.42 -7.87
N VAL A 33 9.95 -19.36 -8.49
CA VAL A 33 11.15 -18.59 -8.12
C VAL A 33 10.73 -17.28 -7.45
N LEU A 34 11.22 -17.01 -6.23
CA LEU A 34 11.05 -15.71 -5.59
C LEU A 34 12.10 -14.73 -6.11
N LEU A 35 11.67 -13.67 -6.75
CA LEU A 35 12.52 -12.54 -7.10
C LEU A 35 12.39 -11.45 -6.03
N VAL A 36 13.43 -11.33 -5.22
CA VAL A 36 13.52 -10.27 -4.22
C VAL A 36 13.99 -8.97 -4.88
N VAL A 37 13.22 -7.91 -4.61
CA VAL A 37 13.51 -6.56 -5.08
C VAL A 37 13.58 -5.64 -3.88
N ASN A 38 14.79 -5.28 -3.47
CA ASN A 38 14.95 -4.32 -2.39
C ASN A 38 14.61 -2.91 -2.90
N ASN A 39 13.36 -2.48 -2.73
CA ASN A 39 12.83 -1.20 -3.16
C ASN A 39 12.79 -0.15 -2.04
N ALA A 40 13.57 -0.36 -0.97
CA ALA A 40 13.73 0.60 0.12
C ALA A 40 14.36 1.90 -0.38
N PHE A 41 14.20 2.98 0.40
CA PHE A 41 14.79 4.29 0.06
C PHE A 41 16.33 4.22 -0.12
N ALA A 42 17.00 3.43 0.72
CA ALA A 42 18.42 3.15 0.65
C ALA A 42 18.61 1.61 0.68
N PRO A 43 18.54 0.94 -0.47
CA PRO A 43 18.64 -0.52 -0.53
C PRO A 43 19.94 -1.07 0.07
N GLU A 44 21.03 -0.29 -0.02
CA GLU A 44 22.35 -0.66 0.50
C GLU A 44 22.43 -0.69 2.04
N LEU A 45 21.43 -0.08 2.73
CA LEU A 45 21.37 0.04 4.19
C LEU A 45 20.19 -0.71 4.80
N THR A 46 19.31 -1.23 3.98
CA THR A 46 18.07 -1.91 4.41
C THR A 46 18.16 -3.38 4.02
N PRO A 47 17.95 -4.32 4.95
CA PRO A 47 18.00 -5.74 4.60
C PRO A 47 16.91 -6.08 3.57
N ALA A 48 17.24 -6.94 2.61
CA ALA A 48 16.29 -7.50 1.66
C ALA A 48 15.30 -8.44 2.38
N ALA A 49 14.18 -8.74 1.76
CA ALA A 49 13.10 -9.50 2.40
C ALA A 49 13.54 -10.89 2.89
N ASP A 50 14.48 -11.52 2.20
CA ASP A 50 15.02 -12.84 2.53
C ASP A 50 16.15 -12.80 3.56
N GLU A 51 16.76 -11.64 3.80
CA GLU A 51 17.78 -11.40 4.83
C GLU A 51 17.17 -11.11 6.21
N ILE A 52 15.87 -10.85 6.27
CA ILE A 52 15.17 -10.57 7.53
C ILE A 52 15.07 -11.86 8.36
N GLU A 53 15.45 -11.80 9.63
CA GLU A 53 15.27 -12.91 10.57
C GLU A 53 13.79 -13.34 10.56
N GLY A 54 13.53 -14.67 10.51
CA GLY A 54 12.18 -15.21 10.39
C GLY A 54 11.64 -15.34 8.97
N SER A 55 12.37 -14.94 7.93
CA SER A 55 11.96 -15.11 6.53
C SER A 55 11.91 -16.59 6.07
N ALA A 56 12.69 -17.46 6.68
CA ALA A 56 12.87 -18.85 6.25
C ALA A 56 11.55 -19.63 5.99
N PRO A 57 10.50 -19.54 6.82
CA PRO A 57 9.23 -20.19 6.51
C PRO A 57 8.57 -19.68 5.24
N VAL A 58 8.67 -18.37 4.94
CA VAL A 58 8.17 -17.76 3.71
C VAL A 58 8.94 -18.29 2.52
N LEU A 59 10.27 -18.29 2.60
CA LEU A 59 11.16 -18.73 1.51
C LEU A 59 10.97 -20.20 1.17
N ALA A 60 10.61 -21.05 2.14
CA ALA A 60 10.35 -22.48 1.93
C ALA A 60 9.19 -22.80 0.97
N ARG A 61 8.35 -21.80 0.59
CA ARG A 61 7.27 -21.93 -0.41
C ARG A 61 7.75 -21.71 -1.84
N PHE A 62 9.02 -21.40 -2.00
CA PHE A 62 9.65 -21.13 -3.31
C PHE A 62 10.82 -22.10 -3.50
N ASP A 63 11.00 -22.58 -4.72
CA ASP A 63 12.08 -23.51 -5.02
C ASP A 63 13.46 -22.87 -4.87
N ARG A 64 13.54 -21.55 -5.12
CA ARG A 64 14.76 -20.76 -4.91
C ARG A 64 14.47 -19.26 -4.91
N VAL A 65 15.46 -18.50 -4.44
CA VAL A 65 15.44 -17.04 -4.36
C VAL A 65 16.48 -16.46 -5.31
N VAL A 66 16.13 -15.38 -5.99
CA VAL A 66 17.03 -14.60 -6.85
C VAL A 66 16.83 -13.10 -6.58
N HIS A 67 17.85 -12.30 -6.89
CA HIS A 67 17.85 -10.87 -6.57
C HIS A 67 17.93 -10.02 -7.84
N LEU A 68 17.15 -8.93 -7.87
CA LEU A 68 17.23 -7.92 -8.94
C LEU A 68 18.20 -6.81 -8.58
N THR A 69 18.15 -6.32 -7.34
CA THR A 69 18.84 -5.10 -6.91
C THR A 69 20.34 -5.16 -7.18
N ASP A 70 20.97 -6.29 -6.88
CA ASP A 70 22.41 -6.50 -7.07
C ASP A 70 22.84 -6.45 -8.55
N LEU A 71 21.96 -6.93 -9.45
CA LEU A 71 22.22 -6.94 -10.88
C LEU A 71 22.15 -5.57 -11.52
N ILE A 72 21.24 -4.72 -11.02
CA ILE A 72 20.99 -3.42 -11.63
C ILE A 72 21.72 -2.28 -10.92
N ALA A 73 22.38 -2.58 -9.79
CA ALA A 73 23.16 -1.57 -9.05
C ALA A 73 24.15 -0.84 -9.98
N PRO A 74 24.30 0.48 -9.86
CA PRO A 74 23.74 1.38 -8.84
C PRO A 74 22.35 1.97 -9.19
N ILE A 75 21.62 1.38 -10.13
CA ILE A 75 20.27 1.85 -10.50
C ILE A 75 19.29 1.38 -9.43
N HIS A 76 18.51 2.30 -8.88
CA HIS A 76 17.45 1.91 -7.97
C HIS A 76 16.33 1.19 -8.72
N PRO A 77 15.73 0.11 -8.14
CA PRO A 77 14.71 -0.67 -8.83
C PRO A 77 13.53 0.17 -9.37
N ALA A 78 13.06 1.15 -8.63
CA ALA A 78 11.99 2.05 -9.09
C ALA A 78 12.37 2.92 -10.30
N ASP A 79 13.66 3.17 -10.52
CA ASP A 79 14.18 3.96 -11.64
C ASP A 79 14.61 3.08 -12.83
N TRP A 80 14.61 1.74 -12.67
CA TRP A 80 15.03 0.81 -13.69
C TRP A 80 13.99 0.68 -14.80
N ASN A 81 14.26 1.30 -15.95
CA ASN A 81 13.35 1.34 -17.09
C ASN A 81 14.13 1.28 -18.41
N PRO A 82 14.66 0.10 -18.79
CA PRO A 82 15.37 -0.09 -20.04
C PRO A 82 14.47 0.12 -21.25
N GLY A 83 15.08 0.64 -22.31
CA GLY A 83 14.39 0.89 -23.58
C GLY A 83 13.94 -0.38 -24.28
N PRO A 84 13.00 -0.31 -25.23
CA PRO A 84 12.48 -1.48 -25.93
C PRO A 84 13.54 -2.31 -26.65
N ARG A 85 14.62 -1.66 -27.14
CA ARG A 85 15.72 -2.34 -27.85
C ARG A 85 16.63 -3.15 -26.92
N GLU A 86 16.66 -2.83 -25.64
CA GLU A 86 17.50 -3.49 -24.63
C GLU A 86 16.81 -4.73 -24.06
N ARG A 87 15.48 -4.78 -24.06
CA ARG A 87 14.69 -5.84 -23.43
C ARG A 87 15.03 -7.26 -23.89
N PRO A 88 15.18 -7.55 -25.21
CA PRO A 88 15.52 -8.92 -25.64
C PRO A 88 16.93 -9.37 -25.19
N MET A 89 17.86 -8.42 -25.08
CA MET A 89 19.18 -8.69 -24.51
C MET A 89 19.08 -8.98 -23.02
N LEU A 90 18.36 -8.13 -22.29
CA LEU A 90 18.15 -8.28 -20.86
C LEU A 90 17.39 -9.56 -20.52
N GLU A 91 16.40 -9.95 -21.32
CA GLU A 91 15.71 -11.23 -21.13
C GLU A 91 16.70 -12.41 -21.16
N ARG A 92 17.59 -12.46 -22.18
CA ARG A 92 18.59 -13.52 -22.26
C ARG A 92 19.58 -13.49 -21.09
N LEU A 93 20.03 -12.30 -20.69
CA LEU A 93 20.94 -12.14 -19.54
C LEU A 93 20.29 -12.60 -18.25
N LEU A 94 19.06 -12.16 -17.97
CA LEU A 94 18.32 -12.52 -16.76
C LEU A 94 17.98 -14.01 -16.73
N ARG A 95 17.56 -14.58 -17.86
CA ARG A 95 17.33 -16.03 -17.97
C ARG A 95 18.59 -16.82 -17.66
N GLY A 96 19.72 -16.43 -18.24
CA GLY A 96 21.00 -17.09 -17.99
C GLY A 96 21.48 -16.92 -16.56
N HIS A 97 21.41 -15.70 -16.02
CA HIS A 97 21.89 -15.39 -14.67
C HIS A 97 21.05 -16.06 -13.58
N TRP A 98 19.72 -16.03 -13.73
CA TRP A 98 18.80 -16.66 -12.79
C TRP A 98 18.47 -18.12 -13.14
N GLY A 99 19.02 -18.68 -14.21
CA GLY A 99 18.77 -20.07 -14.60
C GLY A 99 17.31 -20.39 -14.89
N LEU A 100 16.54 -19.46 -15.50
CA LEU A 100 15.09 -19.60 -15.69
C LEU A 100 14.70 -20.50 -16.86
N GLY A 101 15.68 -21.01 -17.65
CA GLY A 101 15.43 -21.79 -18.85
C GLY A 101 14.76 -20.98 -19.97
N ASP A 102 14.42 -21.67 -21.06
CA ASP A 102 13.87 -21.04 -22.29
C ASP A 102 12.32 -21.05 -22.31
N GLY A 103 11.69 -21.66 -21.31
CA GLY A 103 10.24 -21.78 -21.21
C GLY A 103 9.53 -20.45 -20.96
N GLN A 104 8.20 -20.49 -21.01
CA GLN A 104 7.36 -19.34 -20.64
C GLN A 104 7.57 -18.98 -19.17
N ILE A 105 7.55 -17.69 -18.88
CA ILE A 105 7.64 -17.15 -17.52
C ILE A 105 6.35 -16.42 -17.20
N ASP A 106 5.62 -16.91 -16.20
CA ASP A 106 4.49 -16.20 -15.61
C ASP A 106 4.98 -15.32 -14.49
N ILE A 107 4.38 -14.13 -14.38
CA ILE A 107 4.76 -13.14 -13.39
C ILE A 107 3.66 -13.05 -12.34
N VAL A 108 4.05 -13.15 -11.07
CA VAL A 108 3.20 -12.82 -9.93
C VAL A 108 3.82 -11.60 -9.26
N ALA A 109 3.13 -10.45 -9.26
CA ALA A 109 3.72 -9.20 -8.79
C ALA A 109 2.72 -8.30 -8.07
N GLU A 110 3.24 -7.51 -7.14
CA GLU A 110 2.49 -6.58 -6.29
C GLU A 110 1.90 -5.40 -7.10
N SER A 111 2.64 -4.84 -8.04
CA SER A 111 2.31 -3.56 -8.67
C SER A 111 2.82 -3.45 -10.11
N VAL A 112 2.09 -3.99 -11.08
CA VAL A 112 2.51 -4.01 -12.50
C VAL A 112 2.41 -2.66 -13.23
N TRP A 113 1.92 -1.62 -12.58
CA TRP A 113 1.82 -0.24 -13.11
C TRP A 113 3.03 0.63 -12.75
N VAL A 114 4.01 0.12 -12.03
CA VAL A 114 5.26 0.79 -11.65
C VAL A 114 6.46 -0.14 -11.81
N ASN A 115 7.65 0.45 -11.96
CA ASN A 115 8.90 -0.30 -11.96
C ASN A 115 9.26 -0.77 -10.54
N PRO A 116 9.93 -1.91 -10.44
CA PRO A 116 10.48 -2.72 -11.52
C PRO A 116 9.50 -3.76 -12.11
N ALA A 117 8.34 -4.01 -11.47
CA ALA A 117 7.40 -5.03 -11.92
C ALA A 117 6.92 -4.79 -13.35
N GLN A 118 6.62 -3.53 -13.73
CA GLN A 118 6.25 -3.18 -15.10
C GLN A 118 7.39 -3.49 -16.10
N THR A 119 8.62 -3.20 -15.73
CA THR A 119 9.80 -3.51 -16.55
C THR A 119 9.99 -5.01 -16.73
N LEU A 120 9.88 -5.79 -15.65
CA LEU A 120 9.95 -7.25 -15.68
C LEU A 120 8.85 -7.84 -16.57
N ALA A 121 7.61 -7.36 -16.46
CA ALA A 121 6.50 -7.79 -17.29
C ALA A 121 6.71 -7.50 -18.78
N ARG A 122 7.48 -6.47 -19.12
CA ARG A 122 7.84 -6.14 -20.50
C ARG A 122 9.07 -6.89 -21.01
N ILE A 123 9.96 -7.29 -20.13
CA ILE A 123 11.12 -8.14 -20.48
C ILE A 123 10.63 -9.57 -20.72
N PHE A 124 9.92 -10.15 -19.75
CA PHE A 124 9.31 -11.49 -19.87
C PHE A 124 7.89 -11.36 -20.44
N HIS A 125 7.81 -11.20 -21.75
CA HIS A 125 6.61 -10.72 -22.43
C HIS A 125 5.62 -11.81 -22.88
N THR A 126 5.89 -13.09 -22.61
CA THR A 126 5.11 -14.22 -23.15
C THR A 126 4.16 -14.87 -22.16
N GLY A 127 4.43 -14.80 -20.86
CA GLY A 127 3.63 -15.45 -19.83
C GLY A 127 2.48 -14.59 -19.30
N GLY A 128 1.60 -15.19 -18.51
CA GLY A 128 0.52 -14.53 -17.78
C GLY A 128 1.03 -13.61 -16.66
N ILE A 129 0.14 -12.75 -16.20
CA ILE A 129 0.43 -11.83 -15.10
C ILE A 129 -0.68 -11.94 -14.06
N THR A 130 -0.34 -12.45 -12.89
CA THR A 130 -1.19 -12.40 -11.70
C THR A 130 -0.72 -11.26 -10.80
N VAL A 131 -1.62 -10.36 -10.47
CA VAL A 131 -1.33 -9.30 -9.50
C VAL A 131 -1.75 -9.77 -8.11
N TYR A 132 -0.91 -9.58 -7.11
CA TYR A 132 -1.33 -9.70 -5.71
C TYR A 132 -1.29 -8.34 -5.03
N ALA A 133 -2.25 -8.09 -4.15
CA ALA A 133 -2.37 -6.83 -3.44
C ALA A 133 -2.46 -7.10 -1.93
N ASP A 134 -1.50 -6.56 -1.21
CA ASP A 134 -1.29 -6.77 0.21
C ASP A 134 -1.83 -5.64 1.10
N GLY A 135 -2.34 -4.55 0.49
CA GLY A 135 -2.71 -3.36 1.23
C GLY A 135 -4.02 -2.70 0.81
N LEU A 136 -4.45 -1.70 1.58
CA LEU A 136 -5.67 -0.91 1.37
C LEU A 136 -5.73 -0.19 0.01
N MET A 137 -4.60 -0.06 -0.68
CA MET A 137 -4.57 0.52 -2.03
C MET A 137 -5.28 -0.36 -3.06
N SER A 138 -5.51 -1.65 -2.78
CA SER A 138 -6.31 -2.54 -3.64
C SER A 138 -7.75 -2.09 -3.80
N TYR A 139 -8.29 -1.40 -2.81
CA TYR A 139 -9.65 -0.83 -2.89
C TYR A 139 -9.73 0.46 -3.70
N GLY A 140 -8.59 1.02 -4.11
CA GLY A 140 -8.51 2.20 -4.98
C GLY A 140 -8.42 1.86 -6.46
N PRO A 141 -8.61 2.87 -7.34
CA PRO A 141 -8.47 2.69 -8.78
C PRO A 141 -7.01 2.46 -9.17
N THR A 142 -6.78 1.80 -10.31
CA THR A 142 -5.45 1.69 -10.90
C THR A 142 -4.87 3.09 -11.14
N ARG A 143 -3.68 3.32 -10.63
CA ARG A 143 -3.08 4.66 -10.59
C ARG A 143 -2.69 5.17 -11.97
N ASN A 144 -2.04 4.32 -12.74
CA ASN A 144 -1.53 4.63 -14.06
C ASN A 144 -2.16 3.68 -15.08
N GLU A 145 -2.51 4.21 -16.25
CA GLU A 145 -2.98 3.39 -17.36
C GLU A 145 -1.94 2.35 -17.72
N LEU A 146 -2.36 1.09 -17.83
CA LEU A 146 -1.47 0.00 -18.20
C LEU A 146 -1.29 -0.07 -19.71
N PRO A 147 -0.07 -0.36 -20.19
CA PRO A 147 0.16 -0.67 -21.59
C PRO A 147 -0.63 -1.89 -22.03
N LEU A 148 -1.07 -1.89 -23.29
CA LEU A 148 -1.93 -2.94 -23.84
C LEU A 148 -1.25 -4.33 -23.80
N ASP A 149 0.05 -4.38 -24.01
CA ASP A 149 0.87 -5.59 -23.92
C ASP A 149 0.90 -6.22 -22.51
N ILE A 150 0.64 -5.44 -21.48
CA ILE A 150 0.46 -5.92 -20.10
C ILE A 150 -1.01 -6.31 -19.88
N VAL A 151 -1.95 -5.43 -20.26
CA VAL A 151 -3.40 -5.66 -20.05
C VAL A 151 -3.87 -6.98 -20.61
N GLN A 152 -3.42 -7.34 -21.82
CA GLN A 152 -3.81 -8.59 -22.50
C GLN A 152 -3.34 -9.87 -21.79
N ARG A 153 -2.45 -9.73 -20.81
CA ARG A 153 -1.83 -10.84 -20.06
C ARG A 153 -2.24 -10.89 -18.61
N LEU A 154 -3.14 -9.98 -18.18
CA LEU A 154 -3.65 -9.99 -16.81
C LEU A 154 -4.59 -11.17 -16.59
N ASP A 155 -4.18 -12.12 -15.77
CA ASP A 155 -4.93 -13.33 -15.46
C ASP A 155 -5.84 -13.13 -14.23
N GLY A 156 -5.42 -12.34 -13.24
CA GLY A 156 -6.19 -12.15 -12.02
C GLY A 156 -5.60 -11.14 -11.06
N LEU A 157 -6.39 -10.81 -10.05
CA LEU A 157 -6.00 -10.01 -8.89
C LEU A 157 -6.26 -10.82 -7.61
N LEU A 158 -5.20 -11.18 -6.91
CA LEU A 158 -5.29 -11.78 -5.58
C LEU A 158 -5.22 -10.67 -4.52
N HIS A 159 -6.01 -10.75 -3.47
CA HIS A 159 -5.96 -9.75 -2.41
C HIS A 159 -6.29 -10.34 -1.04
N LEU A 160 -5.73 -9.74 0.01
CA LEU A 160 -6.15 -10.02 1.37
C LEU A 160 -7.56 -9.46 1.64
N ASP A 161 -8.40 -10.19 2.35
CA ASP A 161 -9.72 -9.71 2.78
C ASP A 161 -9.58 -8.77 3.98
N LEU A 162 -8.99 -7.60 3.74
CA LEU A 162 -8.68 -6.62 4.76
C LEU A 162 -9.93 -5.97 5.37
N VAL A 163 -10.98 -5.85 4.58
CA VAL A 163 -12.28 -5.32 4.98
C VAL A 163 -13.34 -6.29 4.45
N PRO A 164 -13.83 -7.20 5.29
CA PRO A 164 -14.72 -8.29 4.87
C PRO A 164 -15.91 -7.81 4.02
N GLY A 165 -16.04 -8.38 2.83
CA GLY A 165 -17.10 -8.05 1.89
C GLY A 165 -16.85 -6.81 1.00
N LEU A 166 -15.83 -6.03 1.24
CA LEU A 166 -15.43 -4.93 0.37
C LEU A 166 -14.63 -5.45 -0.84
N ARG A 167 -15.03 -5.05 -2.04
CA ARG A 167 -14.39 -5.50 -3.28
C ARG A 167 -13.33 -4.50 -3.75
N PRO A 168 -12.15 -4.97 -4.16
CA PRO A 168 -11.15 -4.15 -4.83
C PRO A 168 -11.70 -3.41 -6.06
N VAL A 169 -11.26 -2.18 -6.23
CA VAL A 169 -11.49 -1.38 -7.46
C VAL A 169 -10.30 -1.50 -8.40
N LEU A 170 -9.14 -1.85 -7.87
CA LEU A 170 -7.90 -2.04 -8.61
C LEU A 170 -8.12 -2.99 -9.80
N LEU A 171 -7.66 -2.60 -10.98
CA LEU A 171 -7.75 -3.34 -12.25
C LEU A 171 -9.19 -3.64 -12.74
N SER A 172 -10.23 -3.12 -12.07
CA SER A 172 -11.62 -3.38 -12.47
C SER A 172 -11.96 -2.80 -13.85
N GLU A 173 -11.28 -1.73 -14.26
CA GLU A 173 -11.42 -1.13 -15.60
C GLU A 173 -10.94 -2.03 -16.73
N TYR A 174 -10.11 -3.02 -16.43
CA TYR A 174 -9.62 -4.04 -17.37
C TYR A 174 -10.42 -5.35 -17.29
N GLY A 175 -11.49 -5.39 -16.49
CA GLY A 175 -12.32 -6.57 -16.32
C GLY A 175 -11.70 -7.68 -15.48
N VAL A 176 -10.61 -7.40 -14.75
CA VAL A 176 -9.94 -8.36 -13.88
C VAL A 176 -10.80 -8.62 -12.65
N MET A 177 -11.09 -9.89 -12.40
CA MET A 177 -11.87 -10.32 -11.23
C MET A 177 -10.95 -10.54 -10.03
N PRO A 178 -11.26 -9.92 -8.87
CA PRO A 178 -10.49 -10.13 -7.65
C PRO A 178 -10.83 -11.49 -7.00
N THR A 179 -9.79 -12.16 -6.51
CA THR A 179 -9.89 -13.41 -5.73
C THR A 179 -9.29 -13.19 -4.36
N VAL A 180 -10.01 -13.60 -3.32
CA VAL A 180 -9.58 -13.44 -1.93
C VAL A 180 -8.52 -14.46 -1.57
N ILE A 181 -7.40 -14.00 -0.99
CA ILE A 181 -6.46 -14.86 -0.27
C ILE A 181 -7.06 -15.12 1.13
N PRO A 182 -7.30 -16.40 1.52
CA PRO A 182 -7.89 -16.70 2.83
C PRO A 182 -7.07 -16.08 3.97
N SER A 183 -7.75 -15.37 4.86
CA SER A 183 -7.10 -14.71 6.03
C SER A 183 -6.37 -15.71 6.91
N GLU A 184 -6.88 -16.95 7.02
CA GLU A 184 -6.24 -18.03 7.78
C GLU A 184 -4.89 -18.44 7.19
N SER A 185 -4.79 -18.53 5.84
CA SER A 185 -3.53 -18.85 5.17
C SER A 185 -2.48 -17.77 5.44
N PHE A 186 -2.88 -16.48 5.38
CA PHE A 186 -1.98 -15.38 5.68
C PHE A 186 -1.57 -15.37 7.16
N ARG A 187 -2.53 -15.53 8.06
CA ARG A 187 -2.29 -15.61 9.51
C ARG A 187 -1.28 -16.70 9.85
N LYS A 188 -1.44 -17.90 9.28
CA LYS A 188 -0.52 -19.02 9.48
C LYS A 188 0.91 -18.66 9.09
N VAL A 189 1.12 -18.00 7.95
CA VAL A 189 2.45 -17.56 7.52
C VAL A 189 3.06 -16.57 8.53
N ILE A 190 2.27 -15.61 9.04
CA ILE A 190 2.75 -14.67 10.06
C ILE A 190 3.08 -15.38 11.38
N GLU A 191 2.27 -16.35 11.79
CA GLU A 191 2.55 -17.19 12.98
C GLU A 191 3.86 -17.98 12.84
N GLU A 192 4.15 -18.50 11.66
CA GLU A 192 5.41 -19.19 11.38
C GLU A 192 6.62 -18.24 11.41
N ILE A 193 6.48 -17.00 10.93
CA ILE A 193 7.52 -15.96 11.08
C ILE A 193 7.73 -15.67 12.57
N ALA A 194 6.65 -15.45 13.31
CA ALA A 194 6.70 -15.14 14.74
C ALA A 194 7.38 -16.25 15.55
N ALA A 195 7.11 -17.51 15.23
CA ALA A 195 7.72 -18.66 15.89
C ALA A 195 9.25 -18.72 15.72
N LYS A 196 9.83 -18.01 14.75
CA LYS A 196 11.28 -17.94 14.53
C LYS A 196 11.93 -16.70 15.15
N THR A 197 11.14 -15.65 15.43
CA THR A 197 11.67 -14.32 15.80
C THR A 197 11.23 -13.85 17.18
N SER A 198 10.09 -14.36 17.69
CA SER A 198 9.60 -13.92 18.98
C SER A 198 10.22 -14.75 20.11
N PRO A 199 10.77 -14.12 21.17
CA PRO A 199 11.08 -14.83 22.40
C PRO A 199 9.81 -15.46 22.98
N ALA A 200 9.97 -16.53 23.75
CA ALA A 200 8.86 -17.15 24.45
C ALA A 200 8.10 -16.10 25.27
N ALA A 201 6.77 -16.11 25.16
CA ALA A 201 5.94 -15.16 25.88
C ALA A 201 6.20 -15.25 27.39
N GLU A 202 6.63 -14.16 27.99
CA GLU A 202 6.70 -14.05 29.45
C GLU A 202 5.28 -13.94 30.01
N GLU A 203 4.97 -14.73 31.02
CA GLU A 203 3.70 -14.63 31.73
C GLU A 203 3.62 -13.28 32.49
N ASN A 204 2.45 -12.62 32.43
CA ASN A 204 2.15 -11.36 33.15
C ASN A 204 2.85 -10.09 32.62
N GLN A 205 3.08 -9.98 31.32
CA GLN A 205 3.48 -8.69 30.74
C GLN A 205 2.37 -7.62 30.90
N PRO A 206 2.74 -6.35 31.16
CA PRO A 206 1.76 -5.28 31.22
C PRO A 206 1.11 -5.06 29.85
N PRO A 207 -0.18 -4.65 29.82
CA PRO A 207 -0.89 -4.42 28.56
C PRO A 207 -0.15 -3.41 27.67
N ALA A 208 0.12 -3.81 26.44
CA ALA A 208 0.84 -3.04 25.44
C ALA A 208 -0.07 -2.58 24.30
N ALA A 209 0.31 -1.48 23.67
CA ALA A 209 -0.24 -1.08 22.37
C ALA A 209 0.89 -0.88 21.37
N VAL A 210 0.66 -1.31 20.14
CA VAL A 210 1.56 -1.02 19.02
C VAL A 210 1.17 0.31 18.39
N VAL A 211 2.11 1.23 18.24
CA VAL A 211 1.90 2.49 17.53
C VAL A 211 2.71 2.47 16.24
N VAL A 212 2.02 2.53 15.09
CA VAL A 212 2.66 2.56 13.77
C VAL A 212 2.94 3.98 13.33
N GLY A 213 4.21 4.33 13.25
CA GLY A 213 4.69 5.62 12.81
C GLY A 213 4.34 5.90 11.35
N GLN A 214 4.36 7.18 10.99
CA GLN A 214 4.12 7.67 9.64
C GLN A 214 5.38 8.37 9.11
N TYR A 215 5.40 8.72 7.81
CA TYR A 215 6.46 9.53 7.19
C TYR A 215 5.88 10.59 6.23
N LEU A 216 4.74 11.15 6.60
CA LEU A 216 3.92 12.05 5.78
C LEU A 216 4.61 13.38 5.49
N ALA A 217 5.47 13.83 6.40
CA ALA A 217 6.28 15.05 6.22
C ALA A 217 7.27 14.87 5.05
N ALA A 218 7.89 13.71 4.91
CA ALA A 218 8.77 13.41 3.79
C ALA A 218 8.01 13.38 2.45
N LEU A 219 6.72 13.04 2.48
CA LEU A 219 5.81 13.10 1.31
C LEU A 219 5.25 14.51 1.06
N GLY A 220 5.53 15.48 1.93
CA GLY A 220 5.04 16.86 1.81
C GLY A 220 3.53 17.02 2.10
N LEU A 221 2.91 16.06 2.78
CA LEU A 221 1.49 16.08 3.15
C LEU A 221 1.25 16.86 4.44
N VAL A 222 2.21 16.84 5.34
CA VAL A 222 2.23 17.57 6.60
C VAL A 222 3.63 18.13 6.85
N THR A 223 3.77 19.04 7.81
CA THR A 223 5.10 19.46 8.30
C THR A 223 5.66 18.43 9.28
N MET A 224 6.98 18.47 9.52
CA MET A 224 7.63 17.62 10.53
C MET A 224 7.05 17.81 11.93
N HIS A 225 6.69 19.06 12.27
CA HIS A 225 6.05 19.38 13.55
C HIS A 225 4.67 18.73 13.67
N GLU A 226 3.85 18.84 12.63
CA GLU A 226 2.52 18.23 12.58
C GLU A 226 2.57 16.69 12.63
N GLU A 227 3.58 16.08 12.02
CA GLU A 227 3.77 14.63 12.11
C GLU A 227 4.19 14.22 13.53
N ALA A 228 5.07 14.97 14.15
CA ALA A 228 5.45 14.76 15.56
C ALA A 228 4.25 14.89 16.52
N GLU A 229 3.41 15.91 16.33
CA GLU A 229 2.15 16.04 17.08
C GLU A 229 1.18 14.88 16.83
N MET A 230 1.09 14.38 15.59
CA MET A 230 0.28 13.21 15.24
C MET A 230 0.75 11.97 16.01
N HIS A 231 2.06 11.70 16.02
CA HIS A 231 2.62 10.61 16.80
C HIS A 231 2.33 10.78 18.30
N GLY A 232 2.42 12.01 18.85
CA GLY A 232 2.04 12.29 20.23
C GLY A 232 0.58 11.97 20.54
N ARG A 233 -0.34 12.29 19.62
CA ARG A 233 -1.76 11.94 19.75
C ARG A 233 -2.01 10.44 19.66
N MET A 234 -1.24 9.71 18.83
CA MET A 234 -1.30 8.24 18.77
C MET A 234 -0.89 7.61 20.10
N ILE A 235 0.20 8.08 20.72
CA ILE A 235 0.66 7.63 22.04
C ILE A 235 -0.41 7.90 23.10
N SER A 236 -0.98 9.12 23.09
CA SER A 236 -2.06 9.48 24.02
C SER A 236 -3.31 8.60 23.83
N ALA A 237 -3.63 8.23 22.58
CA ALA A 237 -4.74 7.33 22.28
C ALA A 237 -4.45 5.90 22.78
N ALA A 238 -3.22 5.42 22.67
CA ALA A 238 -2.79 4.12 23.21
C ALA A 238 -2.91 4.09 24.74
N ALA A 239 -2.44 5.14 25.43
CA ALA A 239 -2.57 5.27 26.88
C ALA A 239 -4.04 5.31 27.34
N LYS A 240 -4.90 6.06 26.66
CA LYS A 240 -6.34 6.10 26.90
C LYS A 240 -7.04 4.76 26.67
N ALA A 241 -6.50 3.94 25.78
CA ALA A 241 -6.98 2.58 25.54
C ALA A 241 -6.54 1.57 26.62
N GLY A 242 -5.75 2.01 27.63
CA GLY A 242 -5.33 1.21 28.76
C GLY A 242 -3.90 0.65 28.66
N ALA A 243 -3.16 0.98 27.58
CA ALA A 243 -1.79 0.53 27.45
C ALA A 243 -0.90 1.11 28.56
N LYS A 244 -0.03 0.27 29.11
CA LYS A 244 1.06 0.64 30.03
C LYS A 244 2.40 0.71 29.31
N VAL A 245 2.52 -0.07 28.24
CA VAL A 245 3.67 -0.08 27.33
C VAL A 245 3.22 0.33 25.94
N VAL A 246 3.96 1.21 25.30
CA VAL A 246 3.77 1.59 23.89
C VAL A 246 4.97 1.11 23.11
N ARG A 247 4.74 0.16 22.18
CA ARG A 247 5.73 -0.27 21.20
C ARG A 247 5.58 0.60 19.96
N PHE A 248 6.48 1.57 19.83
CA PHE A 248 6.50 2.46 18.67
C PHE A 248 7.34 1.85 17.55
N LYS A 249 6.70 1.55 16.44
CA LYS A 249 7.37 1.06 15.22
C LYS A 249 7.44 2.19 14.19
N PRO A 250 8.62 2.81 13.98
CA PRO A 250 8.81 3.82 12.95
C PRO A 250 8.50 3.26 11.57
N HIS A 251 8.04 4.13 10.65
CA HIS A 251 7.93 3.72 9.26
C HIS A 251 9.34 3.47 8.68
N PRO A 252 9.57 2.41 7.90
CA PRO A 252 10.89 2.09 7.35
C PRO A 252 11.55 3.23 6.55
N SER A 253 10.75 4.10 5.97
CA SER A 253 11.22 5.29 5.23
C SER A 253 11.30 6.57 6.09
N ALA A 254 11.06 6.49 7.39
CA ALA A 254 11.12 7.66 8.27
C ALA A 254 12.58 8.08 8.49
N PRO A 255 12.90 9.39 8.41
CA PRO A 255 14.25 9.86 8.68
C PRO A 255 14.61 9.69 10.17
N PRO A 256 15.90 9.46 10.49
CA PRO A 256 16.37 9.49 11.88
C PRO A 256 16.07 10.83 12.56
N GLY A 257 15.74 10.82 13.84
CA GLY A 257 15.55 12.06 14.62
C GLY A 257 14.12 12.34 15.08
N PHE A 258 13.14 11.53 14.71
CA PHE A 258 11.73 11.69 15.11
C PHE A 258 11.42 11.20 16.54
N LEU A 259 12.36 10.60 17.26
CA LEU A 259 12.07 9.94 18.54
C LEU A 259 11.84 10.90 19.71
N ALA A 260 12.54 12.05 19.77
CA ALA A 260 12.41 12.96 20.91
C ALA A 260 10.98 13.47 21.18
N PRO A 261 10.15 13.83 20.15
CA PRO A 261 8.74 14.15 20.37
C PRO A 261 7.91 12.94 20.86
N VAL A 262 8.20 11.74 20.36
CA VAL A 262 7.52 10.50 20.74
C VAL A 262 7.82 10.14 22.20
N GLU A 263 9.09 10.21 22.60
CA GLU A 263 9.55 10.00 23.98
C GLU A 263 8.90 10.99 24.97
N ARG A 264 8.80 12.26 24.56
CA ARG A 264 8.11 13.28 25.37
C ARG A 264 6.66 12.94 25.56
N ALA A 265 5.96 12.60 24.48
CA ALA A 265 4.54 12.23 24.54
C ALA A 265 4.31 10.98 25.41
N ALA A 266 5.22 10.01 25.40
CA ALA A 266 5.14 8.82 26.24
C ALA A 266 5.29 9.18 27.74
N ARG A 267 6.27 10.05 28.07
CA ARG A 267 6.44 10.56 29.44
C ARG A 267 5.19 11.31 29.91
N ASP A 268 4.66 12.20 29.09
CA ASP A 268 3.47 13.00 29.40
C ASP A 268 2.22 12.13 29.58
N ALA A 269 2.13 11.03 28.84
CA ALA A 269 1.04 10.05 28.95
C ALA A 269 1.24 9.01 30.07
N GLY A 270 2.41 8.97 30.73
CA GLY A 270 2.72 8.03 31.80
C GLY A 270 2.83 6.58 31.34
N VAL A 271 3.32 6.35 30.12
CA VAL A 271 3.53 5.01 29.54
C VAL A 271 5.01 4.73 29.29
N THR A 272 5.39 3.47 29.39
CA THR A 272 6.72 3.02 28.96
C THR A 272 6.79 2.99 27.44
N LEU A 273 7.85 3.56 26.85
CA LEU A 273 8.07 3.55 25.40
C LEU A 273 9.15 2.52 25.05
N GLU A 274 8.82 1.62 24.14
CA GLU A 274 9.73 0.70 23.47
C GLU A 274 9.77 1.05 21.98
N VAL A 275 10.95 1.39 21.45
CA VAL A 275 11.11 1.65 20.02
C VAL A 275 11.52 0.37 19.32
N VAL A 276 10.70 -0.08 18.38
CA VAL A 276 10.88 -1.34 17.64
C VAL A 276 11.53 -1.04 16.30
N THR A 277 12.77 -1.44 16.13
CA THR A 277 13.59 -1.19 14.93
C THR A 277 13.73 -2.40 14.00
N GLU A 278 13.35 -3.59 14.49
CA GLU A 278 13.40 -4.82 13.72
C GLU A 278 12.55 -4.68 12.44
N PRO A 279 13.08 -5.12 11.28
CA PRO A 279 12.41 -4.95 9.99
C PRO A 279 11.25 -5.92 9.74
N LEU A 280 10.77 -6.61 10.78
CA LEU A 280 9.65 -7.55 10.73
C LEU A 280 8.33 -6.84 10.36
N PRO A 281 7.38 -7.53 9.71
CA PRO A 281 6.00 -7.06 9.60
C PRO A 281 5.41 -6.77 10.99
N VAL A 282 4.65 -5.69 11.10
CA VAL A 282 4.03 -5.31 12.39
C VAL A 282 3.02 -6.35 12.88
N GLU A 283 2.48 -7.13 11.98
CA GLU A 283 1.55 -8.24 12.22
C GLU A 283 2.14 -9.31 13.13
N VAL A 284 3.45 -9.51 13.10
CA VAL A 284 4.17 -10.41 14.03
C VAL A 284 3.99 -9.95 15.48
N MET A 285 4.02 -8.64 15.72
CA MET A 285 3.82 -8.07 17.06
C MET A 285 2.37 -8.25 17.56
N LEU A 286 1.39 -8.34 16.65
CA LEU A 286 -0.02 -8.49 17.00
C LEU A 286 -0.35 -9.88 17.57
N LEU A 287 0.54 -10.84 17.41
CA LEU A 287 0.41 -12.20 17.97
C LEU A 287 0.80 -12.27 19.45
N SER A 288 1.45 -11.24 19.98
CA SER A 288 1.81 -11.21 21.40
C SER A 288 0.57 -11.01 22.28
N SER A 289 0.41 -11.83 23.31
CA SER A 289 -0.76 -11.84 24.18
C SER A 289 -0.97 -10.57 25.01
N ASP A 290 0.07 -9.78 25.20
CA ASP A 290 0.01 -8.50 25.91
C ASP A 290 -0.44 -7.33 25.00
N VAL A 291 -0.43 -7.50 23.68
CA VAL A 291 -0.86 -6.47 22.73
C VAL A 291 -2.39 -6.39 22.68
N THR A 292 -2.94 -5.32 23.26
CA THR A 292 -4.38 -5.10 23.37
C THR A 292 -4.94 -4.16 22.29
N ALA A 293 -4.09 -3.35 21.67
CA ALA A 293 -4.48 -2.42 20.61
C ALA A 293 -3.33 -2.10 19.66
N ILE A 294 -3.71 -1.70 18.43
CA ILE A 294 -2.83 -1.01 17.49
C ILE A 294 -3.36 0.39 17.21
N VAL A 295 -2.48 1.37 17.14
CA VAL A 295 -2.81 2.76 16.87
C VAL A 295 -2.00 3.27 15.68
N GLY A 296 -2.66 3.98 14.77
CA GLY A 296 -2.02 4.56 13.59
C GLY A 296 -2.88 5.64 12.96
N CYS A 297 -2.50 6.13 11.79
CA CYS A 297 -3.34 7.04 11.02
C CYS A 297 -4.19 6.28 9.97
N PHE A 298 -3.55 5.70 8.94
CA PHE A 298 -4.23 4.96 7.87
C PHE A 298 -3.42 3.77 7.36
N SER A 299 -2.57 3.20 8.21
CA SER A 299 -1.81 1.99 7.88
C SER A 299 -2.73 0.81 7.60
N THR A 300 -2.37 -0.02 6.64
CA THR A 300 -2.99 -1.33 6.39
C THR A 300 -3.03 -2.18 7.67
N ALA A 301 -2.02 -2.07 8.52
CA ALA A 301 -1.95 -2.76 9.80
C ALA A 301 -3.15 -2.56 10.73
N LEU A 302 -3.88 -1.44 10.61
CA LEU A 302 -5.10 -1.19 11.39
C LEU A 302 -6.24 -2.15 10.99
N VAL A 303 -6.35 -2.45 9.71
CA VAL A 303 -7.37 -3.39 9.21
C VAL A 303 -6.94 -4.83 9.33
N THR A 304 -5.66 -5.18 9.10
CA THR A 304 -5.15 -6.53 9.35
C THR A 304 -5.30 -6.91 10.82
N ALA A 305 -4.96 -6.00 11.74
CA ALA A 305 -5.15 -6.21 13.17
C ALA A 305 -6.59 -6.56 13.53
N ARG A 306 -7.55 -5.82 12.99
CA ARG A 306 -8.97 -6.03 13.28
C ARG A 306 -9.54 -7.26 12.61
N SER A 307 -9.30 -7.43 11.29
CA SER A 307 -9.97 -8.45 10.48
C SER A 307 -9.29 -9.82 10.56
N ILE A 308 -7.96 -9.87 10.71
CA ILE A 308 -7.19 -11.11 10.68
C ILE A 308 -6.76 -11.55 12.09
N PHE A 309 -6.34 -10.61 12.93
CA PHE A 309 -5.77 -10.93 14.25
C PHE A 309 -6.72 -10.68 15.43
N GLY A 310 -7.88 -10.04 15.21
CA GLY A 310 -8.85 -9.75 16.26
C GLY A 310 -8.38 -8.70 17.30
N VAL A 311 -7.33 -7.93 16.97
CA VAL A 311 -6.76 -6.88 17.82
C VAL A 311 -7.48 -5.56 17.59
N ARG A 312 -7.82 -4.86 18.66
CA ARG A 312 -8.46 -3.54 18.59
C ARG A 312 -7.61 -2.55 17.81
N SER A 313 -8.20 -1.88 16.81
CA SER A 313 -7.52 -0.82 16.04
C SER A 313 -8.09 0.56 16.34
N ILE A 314 -7.20 1.55 16.41
CA ILE A 314 -7.53 2.94 16.69
C ILE A 314 -6.87 3.82 15.63
N SER A 315 -7.67 4.64 14.97
CA SER A 315 -7.18 5.60 13.99
C SER A 315 -7.17 7.01 14.54
N VAL A 316 -6.13 7.77 14.18
CA VAL A 316 -5.93 9.16 14.61
C VAL A 316 -5.64 10.04 13.40
N GLU A 317 -6.26 11.24 13.31
CA GLU A 317 -5.94 12.31 12.32
C GLU A 317 -6.39 12.08 10.87
N THR A 318 -7.23 11.11 10.57
CA THR A 318 -7.74 10.88 9.20
C THR A 318 -8.46 12.10 8.62
N THR A 319 -9.24 12.83 9.43
CA THR A 319 -9.95 14.05 9.03
C THR A 319 -9.01 15.10 8.45
N ARG A 320 -7.89 15.33 9.15
CA ARG A 320 -6.87 16.30 8.74
C ARG A 320 -6.23 15.89 7.42
N LEU A 321 -5.92 14.60 7.26
CA LEU A 321 -5.33 14.09 6.04
C LEU A 321 -6.28 14.16 4.84
N LEU A 322 -7.54 13.77 4.99
CA LEU A 322 -8.54 13.87 3.91
C LEU A 322 -8.60 15.27 3.32
N SER A 323 -8.51 16.30 4.16
CA SER A 323 -8.53 17.69 3.70
C SER A 323 -7.25 18.15 2.99
N ARG A 324 -6.12 17.47 3.22
CA ARG A 324 -4.79 17.86 2.71
C ARG A 324 -4.29 17.03 1.54
N LEU A 325 -4.91 15.88 1.28
CA LEU A 325 -4.51 15.04 0.15
C LEU A 325 -4.71 15.79 -1.17
N THR A 326 -3.61 16.18 -1.80
CA THR A 326 -3.57 16.84 -3.10
C THR A 326 -2.52 16.18 -3.98
N PRO A 327 -2.77 16.00 -5.29
CA PRO A 327 -4.05 16.24 -5.98
C PRO A 327 -5.17 15.33 -5.46
N TYR A 328 -6.42 15.51 -5.94
CA TYR A 328 -7.54 14.63 -5.50
C TYR A 328 -7.29 13.16 -5.84
N GLU A 329 -6.53 12.88 -6.87
CA GLU A 329 -6.09 11.57 -7.36
C GLU A 329 -4.96 10.93 -6.51
N ASN A 330 -4.54 11.55 -5.41
CA ASN A 330 -3.51 10.99 -4.54
C ASN A 330 -3.89 9.58 -4.07
N SER A 331 -3.02 8.60 -4.27
CA SER A 331 -3.27 7.18 -3.98
C SER A 331 -3.62 6.88 -2.53
N ASN A 332 -3.15 7.71 -1.59
CA ASN A 332 -3.48 7.55 -0.18
C ASN A 332 -4.94 7.92 0.14
N ARG A 333 -5.68 8.51 -0.81
CA ARG A 333 -7.07 8.93 -0.57
C ARG A 333 -7.98 7.76 -0.21
N ILE A 334 -7.89 6.64 -0.93
CA ILE A 334 -8.73 5.47 -0.61
C ILE A 334 -8.34 4.84 0.73
N PRO A 335 -7.06 4.54 1.04
CA PRO A 335 -6.68 4.08 2.36
C PRO A 335 -7.20 4.97 3.50
N VAL A 336 -7.00 6.30 3.38
CA VAL A 336 -7.50 7.24 4.40
C VAL A 336 -9.03 7.25 4.47
N THR A 337 -9.72 7.18 3.33
CA THR A 337 -11.20 7.13 3.27
C THR A 337 -11.74 5.88 3.97
N VAL A 338 -11.18 4.71 3.67
CA VAL A 338 -11.61 3.43 4.26
C VAL A 338 -11.38 3.45 5.78
N ILE A 339 -10.18 3.82 6.22
CA ILE A 339 -9.87 3.88 7.65
C ILE A 339 -10.75 4.89 8.37
N ASP A 340 -10.96 6.08 7.81
CA ASP A 340 -11.85 7.10 8.40
C ASP A 340 -13.28 6.59 8.52
N ALA A 341 -13.80 5.97 7.48
CA ALA A 341 -15.15 5.41 7.46
C ALA A 341 -15.34 4.31 8.52
N LEU A 342 -14.31 3.46 8.73
CA LEU A 342 -14.37 2.34 9.68
C LEU A 342 -14.16 2.75 11.16
N HIS A 343 -13.48 3.88 11.42
CA HIS A 343 -13.05 4.25 12.78
C HIS A 343 -13.69 5.55 13.29
N ARG A 344 -14.32 6.33 12.42
CA ARG A 344 -14.94 7.59 12.82
C ARG A 344 -16.19 7.32 13.66
N GLU A 345 -16.28 7.97 14.81
CA GLU A 345 -17.48 7.95 15.62
C GLU A 345 -18.69 8.52 14.85
N GLY A 346 -19.82 7.84 14.93
CA GLY A 346 -21.03 8.19 14.19
C GLY A 346 -20.94 7.98 12.66
N SER A 347 -20.01 7.14 12.20
CA SER A 347 -19.96 6.71 10.80
C SER A 347 -21.19 5.87 10.44
N HIS A 348 -21.71 6.07 9.24
CA HIS A 348 -22.81 5.28 8.65
C HIS A 348 -22.33 4.25 7.63
N PHE A 349 -21.00 4.04 7.56
CA PHE A 349 -20.36 3.08 6.61
C PHE A 349 -19.98 1.80 7.33
N ASP A 350 -20.93 1.23 8.05
CA ASP A 350 -20.78 0.07 8.92
C ASP A 350 -21.08 -1.27 8.21
N THR A 351 -21.66 -1.20 7.00
CA THR A 351 -21.87 -2.36 6.15
C THR A 351 -20.97 -2.36 4.92
N PRO A 352 -20.63 -3.55 4.37
CA PRO A 352 -19.85 -3.64 3.14
C PRO A 352 -20.46 -2.86 1.97
N GLU A 353 -21.79 -2.83 1.87
CA GLU A 353 -22.52 -2.17 0.79
C GLU A 353 -22.38 -0.64 0.86
N THR A 354 -22.57 -0.05 2.05
CA THR A 354 -22.45 1.41 2.25
C THR A 354 -21.01 1.87 2.05
N LEU A 355 -20.05 1.08 2.54
CA LEU A 355 -18.64 1.35 2.35
C LEU A 355 -18.21 1.19 0.88
N GLN A 356 -18.74 0.19 0.16
CA GLN A 356 -18.49 0.00 -1.28
C GLN A 356 -18.98 1.20 -2.09
N GLN A 357 -20.17 1.71 -1.80
CA GLN A 357 -20.71 2.89 -2.47
C GLN A 357 -19.82 4.13 -2.28
N LEU A 358 -19.30 4.32 -1.06
CA LEU A 358 -18.34 5.38 -0.77
C LEU A 358 -17.05 5.20 -1.57
N VAL A 359 -16.45 4.00 -1.51
CA VAL A 359 -15.20 3.68 -2.20
C VAL A 359 -15.35 3.81 -3.72
N ASP A 360 -16.43 3.29 -4.30
CA ASP A 360 -16.74 3.43 -5.72
C ASP A 360 -16.87 4.89 -6.14
N THR A 361 -17.55 5.71 -5.34
CA THR A 361 -17.74 7.14 -5.62
C THR A 361 -16.43 7.91 -5.56
N VAL A 362 -15.63 7.70 -4.50
CA VAL A 362 -14.33 8.37 -4.36
C VAL A 362 -13.39 7.92 -5.47
N SER A 363 -13.36 6.62 -5.81
CA SER A 363 -12.55 6.06 -6.89
C SER A 363 -12.94 6.64 -8.26
N TYR A 364 -14.25 6.72 -8.55
CA TYR A 364 -14.73 7.41 -9.75
C TYR A 364 -14.28 8.87 -9.77
N CYS A 365 -14.42 9.58 -8.66
CA CYS A 365 -13.94 10.96 -8.57
C CYS A 365 -12.41 11.08 -8.72
N MET A 366 -11.63 10.05 -8.40
CA MET A 366 -10.18 10.02 -8.64
C MET A 366 -9.88 9.75 -10.12
N GLN A 367 -10.51 8.74 -10.74
CA GLN A 367 -10.22 8.27 -12.09
C GLN A 367 -11.50 8.21 -12.97
N PRO A 368 -12.12 9.37 -13.31
CA PRO A 368 -13.43 9.41 -13.96
C PRO A 368 -13.43 8.89 -15.39
N LYS A 369 -12.28 8.81 -16.06
CA LYS A 369 -12.17 8.25 -17.41
C LYS A 369 -12.16 6.73 -17.39
N SER A 370 -11.26 6.16 -16.57
CA SER A 370 -11.09 4.72 -16.46
C SER A 370 -12.30 4.03 -15.82
N LEU A 371 -12.98 4.71 -14.90
CA LEU A 371 -14.16 4.21 -14.17
C LEU A 371 -15.46 4.89 -14.62
N ALA A 372 -15.59 5.19 -15.91
CA ALA A 372 -16.77 5.88 -16.46
C ALA A 372 -18.09 5.11 -16.21
N ASP A 373 -18.04 3.81 -16.15
CA ASP A 373 -19.15 2.90 -15.82
C ASP A 373 -19.72 3.12 -14.41
N ARG A 374 -18.93 3.67 -13.48
CA ARG A 374 -19.35 3.96 -12.10
C ARG A 374 -20.03 5.30 -11.93
N ARG A 375 -20.11 6.13 -12.98
CA ARG A 375 -20.65 7.48 -12.90
C ARG A 375 -22.08 7.54 -12.36
N GLU A 376 -22.97 6.68 -12.83
CA GLU A 376 -24.37 6.67 -12.42
C GLU A 376 -24.51 6.33 -10.93
N ARG A 377 -23.75 5.34 -10.42
CA ARG A 377 -23.73 4.97 -8.99
C ARG A 377 -23.18 6.12 -8.14
N ALA A 378 -22.11 6.78 -8.60
CA ALA A 378 -21.56 7.93 -7.92
C ALA A 378 -22.56 9.10 -7.85
N VAL A 379 -23.31 9.37 -8.92
CA VAL A 379 -24.38 10.39 -8.93
C VAL A 379 -25.49 10.03 -7.95
N ALA A 380 -25.94 8.78 -7.94
CA ALA A 380 -26.98 8.32 -7.03
C ALA A 380 -26.54 8.48 -5.56
N TRP A 381 -25.34 8.02 -5.21
CA TRP A 381 -24.78 8.13 -3.87
C TRP A 381 -24.61 9.60 -3.44
N LEU A 382 -24.03 10.46 -4.29
CA LEU A 382 -23.82 11.88 -4.00
C LEU A 382 -25.14 12.66 -3.81
N SER A 383 -26.25 12.18 -4.41
CA SER A 383 -27.57 12.78 -4.26
C SER A 383 -28.27 12.39 -2.96
N SER A 384 -27.95 11.22 -2.41
CA SER A 384 -28.63 10.64 -1.23
C SER A 384 -27.83 10.76 0.05
N VAL A 385 -26.49 10.83 -0.03
CA VAL A 385 -25.62 10.89 1.15
C VAL A 385 -25.75 12.22 1.89
N GLU A 386 -25.58 12.17 3.21
CA GLU A 386 -25.59 13.34 4.07
C GLU A 386 -24.58 14.42 3.59
N PRO A 387 -24.96 15.71 3.61
CA PRO A 387 -24.09 16.79 3.14
C PRO A 387 -22.72 16.83 3.84
N GLN A 388 -22.65 16.44 5.11
CA GLN A 388 -21.41 16.40 5.88
C GLN A 388 -20.46 15.32 5.37
N ASP A 389 -20.96 14.10 5.12
CA ASP A 389 -20.17 12.98 4.58
C ASP A 389 -19.74 13.26 3.14
N ARG A 390 -20.63 13.84 2.32
CA ARG A 390 -20.27 14.28 0.98
C ARG A 390 -19.10 15.27 1.01
N ALA A 391 -19.19 16.31 1.82
CA ALA A 391 -18.14 17.33 1.96
C ALA A 391 -16.84 16.78 2.52
N ARG A 392 -16.92 15.74 3.36
CA ARG A 392 -15.77 15.08 3.97
C ARG A 392 -14.94 14.30 2.95
N TYR A 393 -15.59 13.52 2.10
CA TYR A 393 -14.90 12.59 1.20
C TYR A 393 -14.70 13.13 -0.21
N VAL A 394 -15.57 14.05 -0.68
CA VAL A 394 -15.46 14.60 -2.02
C VAL A 394 -15.38 16.13 -1.98
N ALA A 395 -14.20 16.64 -2.33
CA ALA A 395 -13.96 18.08 -2.38
C ALA A 395 -14.92 18.77 -3.36
N ASN A 396 -15.50 19.91 -2.94
CA ASN A 396 -16.46 20.67 -3.73
C ASN A 396 -15.91 21.09 -5.11
N GLN A 397 -14.62 21.45 -5.16
CA GLN A 397 -13.94 21.73 -6.41
C GLN A 397 -13.97 20.53 -7.38
N ARG A 398 -13.85 19.30 -6.85
CA ARG A 398 -13.91 18.07 -7.66
C ARG A 398 -15.32 17.79 -8.16
N LEU A 399 -16.33 17.97 -7.31
CA LEU A 399 -17.74 17.88 -7.72
C LEU A 399 -18.04 18.85 -8.87
N THR A 400 -17.59 20.08 -8.75
CA THR A 400 -17.77 21.12 -9.76
C THR A 400 -17.08 20.78 -11.08
N LEU A 401 -15.81 20.30 -11.02
CA LEU A 401 -15.04 19.89 -12.19
C LEU A 401 -15.73 18.75 -12.96
N LEU A 402 -16.32 17.81 -12.25
CA LEU A 402 -16.95 16.61 -12.84
C LEU A 402 -18.45 16.80 -13.13
N GLY A 403 -19.04 17.94 -12.75
CA GLY A 403 -20.48 18.21 -12.92
C GLY A 403 -21.35 17.24 -12.15
N LEU A 404 -20.98 16.98 -10.86
CA LEU A 404 -21.65 16.03 -9.99
C LEU A 404 -22.59 16.72 -9.00
N PRO A 405 -23.55 15.99 -8.38
CA PRO A 405 -24.44 16.50 -7.35
C PRO A 405 -23.65 17.11 -6.16
N GLY A 406 -24.15 18.22 -5.61
CA GLY A 406 -23.48 18.95 -4.53
C GLY A 406 -22.45 19.97 -4.99
N ALA A 407 -22.21 20.10 -6.30
CA ALA A 407 -21.37 21.16 -6.87
C ALA A 407 -21.91 22.54 -6.51
N SER A 408 -21.03 23.50 -6.20
CA SER A 408 -21.40 24.89 -5.98
C SER A 408 -21.97 25.51 -7.25
N LYS A 409 -22.98 26.38 -7.12
CA LYS A 409 -23.42 27.22 -8.23
C LYS A 409 -22.26 28.11 -8.67
N GLN A 410 -21.83 27.96 -9.92
CA GLN A 410 -20.62 28.60 -10.45
C GLN A 410 -20.80 30.07 -10.71
N ASN A 411 -19.81 30.90 -10.36
CA ASN A 411 -19.57 32.20 -10.97
C ASN A 411 -19.15 32.00 -12.46
N PRO A 412 -19.63 32.80 -13.41
CA PRO A 412 -19.34 32.64 -14.86
C PRO A 412 -17.84 32.56 -15.17
N VAL A 413 -16.99 33.28 -14.42
CA VAL A 413 -15.53 33.29 -14.60
C VAL A 413 -14.90 31.92 -14.25
N VAL A 414 -15.40 31.26 -13.22
CA VAL A 414 -14.96 29.92 -12.81
C VAL A 414 -15.39 28.87 -13.85
N LYS A 415 -16.53 29.05 -14.50
CA LYS A 415 -17.03 28.14 -15.55
C LYS A 415 -16.08 28.12 -16.75
N ALA A 416 -15.57 29.26 -17.20
CA ALA A 416 -14.62 29.35 -18.32
C ALA A 416 -13.29 28.63 -17.99
N THR A 417 -12.77 28.76 -16.77
CA THR A 417 -11.55 28.08 -16.34
C THR A 417 -11.76 26.56 -16.23
N ILE A 418 -12.96 26.12 -15.81
CA ILE A 418 -13.31 24.70 -15.71
C ILE A 418 -13.52 24.08 -17.10
N ASP A 419 -14.12 24.80 -18.04
CA ASP A 419 -14.31 24.31 -19.41
C ASP A 419 -12.94 24.17 -20.12
N THR A 420 -12.00 25.07 -19.83
CA THR A 420 -10.60 24.94 -20.29
C THR A 420 -9.91 23.72 -19.65
N ALA A 421 -10.09 23.49 -18.34
CA ALA A 421 -9.56 22.31 -17.66
C ALA A 421 -10.23 21.00 -18.14
N ARG A 422 -11.52 21.01 -18.44
CA ARG A 422 -12.25 19.88 -19.07
C ARG A 422 -11.70 19.55 -20.46
N THR A 423 -11.33 20.56 -21.23
CA THR A 423 -10.73 20.40 -22.56
C THR A 423 -9.32 19.82 -22.42
N ALA A 424 -8.54 20.28 -21.44
CA ALA A 424 -7.20 19.75 -21.13
C ALA A 424 -7.27 18.28 -20.65
N LEU A 425 -8.27 17.91 -19.84
CA LEU A 425 -8.50 16.52 -19.41
C LEU A 425 -8.92 15.60 -20.57
N ARG A 426 -9.36 16.15 -21.70
CA ARG A 426 -9.65 15.40 -22.93
C ARG A 426 -8.42 15.15 -23.80
N HIS A 427 -7.28 15.80 -23.52
CA HIS A 427 -6.03 15.60 -24.27
C HIS A 427 -5.09 14.63 -23.52
N PRO A 428 -4.53 13.60 -24.20
CA PRO A 428 -3.66 12.58 -23.57
C PRO A 428 -2.29 13.08 -23.11
N ALA A 429 -1.94 14.34 -23.35
CA ALA A 429 -0.56 14.83 -23.24
C ALA A 429 -0.22 15.61 -21.95
N MET A 430 -1.16 15.80 -21.00
CA MET A 430 -0.84 16.43 -19.72
C MET A 430 -0.89 15.36 -18.61
N GLY A 431 0.12 14.49 -18.65
CA GLY A 431 0.42 13.53 -17.63
C GLY A 431 1.11 14.19 -16.43
N TRP A 432 0.62 13.89 -15.26
CA TRP A 432 1.26 13.46 -14.06
C TRP A 432 2.67 14.03 -13.75
N VAL A 433 2.71 14.99 -12.86
CA VAL A 433 3.93 15.21 -12.05
C VAL A 433 3.93 14.09 -11.01
N ASP A 434 4.65 13.07 -11.35
CA ASP A 434 4.77 11.80 -10.70
C ASP A 434 5.31 11.95 -9.25
N GLU A 435 4.67 11.27 -8.30
CA GLU A 435 5.18 11.09 -6.94
C GLU A 435 6.58 10.43 -6.95
N GLN A 436 6.86 9.58 -7.95
CA GLN A 436 8.20 9.04 -8.22
C GLN A 436 9.20 10.13 -8.63
N THR A 437 8.81 11.12 -9.42
CA THR A 437 9.68 12.26 -9.76
C THR A 437 9.99 13.10 -8.52
N ARG A 438 9.06 13.24 -7.57
CA ARG A 438 9.33 13.84 -6.26
C ARG A 438 10.23 12.97 -5.39
N LYS A 439 10.01 11.66 -5.32
CA LYS A 439 10.88 10.71 -4.61
C LYS A 439 12.29 10.68 -5.21
N SER A 440 12.43 10.66 -6.54
CA SER A 440 13.73 10.69 -7.22
C SER A 440 14.46 12.03 -7.01
N SER A 441 13.75 13.17 -7.02
CA SER A 441 14.35 14.49 -6.79
C SER A 441 14.76 14.70 -5.33
N LEU A 442 13.98 14.25 -4.37
CA LEU A 442 14.32 14.24 -2.94
C LEU A 442 15.51 13.32 -2.67
N ARG A 443 15.51 12.13 -3.26
CA ARG A 443 16.61 11.17 -3.17
C ARG A 443 17.90 11.73 -3.75
N LYS A 444 17.87 12.34 -4.94
CA LYS A 444 19.04 13.04 -5.52
C LYS A 444 19.57 14.15 -4.61
N LYS A 445 18.69 14.90 -3.92
CA LYS A 445 19.10 15.93 -2.95
C LYS A 445 19.72 15.34 -1.68
N VAL A 446 19.19 14.23 -1.17
CA VAL A 446 19.72 13.57 0.05
C VAL A 446 21.05 12.87 -0.25
N VAL A 447 21.16 12.13 -1.35
CA VAL A 447 22.41 11.49 -1.79
C VAL A 447 23.50 12.52 -2.05
N LYS A 448 23.16 13.69 -2.63
CA LYS A 448 24.11 14.79 -2.81
C LYS A 448 24.57 15.42 -1.48
N ARG A 449 23.75 15.36 -0.42
CA ARG A 449 24.10 15.86 0.92
C ARG A 449 24.94 14.86 1.75
N ILE A 450 24.84 13.56 1.44
CA ILE A 450 25.62 12.50 2.12
C ILE A 450 27.02 12.33 1.48
N ARG A 451 27.15 12.69 0.18
CA ARG A 451 28.42 12.60 -0.56
C ARG A 451 29.24 13.90 -0.61
N GLY A 452 28.76 14.98 -0.06
CA GLY A 452 29.46 16.26 0.15
C GLY A 452 29.61 16.56 1.63
#